data_e565962d45540a21257e3a2e15b10c05
#
_entry.id   e565962d45540a21257e3a2e15b10c05
#
_cell.length_a   1.000
_cell.length_b   1.000
_cell.length_c   1.000
_cell.angle_alpha   90.00
_cell.angle_beta   90.00
_cell.angle_gamma   90.00
#
_symmetry.space_group_name_H-M   'P 1'
#
loop_
_entity.id
_entity.type
_entity.pdbx_description
1 polymer ?
#
loop_
_entity_poly.entity_id
_entity_poly.type
_entity_poly.pdbx_seq_one_letter_code
_entity_poly.pdbx_strand_id
1 'polypeptide(L)'
;RFIYLPRLEAGRERLLTWEEILPARGRQRLAGVRLTTRFPFGLFLKAGRVMLDREVLVFPAVRPISPESLLRLVGDGTSAVRRRGRGHDLYNLRAYRAGDDPRLIHWRSSAKVESLLVREMEAEATEDTRVILVGRGERDALRLEAALSEAASIAVHLARAGAGVELTGAGLFVPLGRGLGQARHILTELALYDPRAAGAGAAEPGPDARGWRSLREVRVELD
;
A
#
# COMPACT_ATOMS: atom_id res chain seq x y z
N ARG A 1 -23.21 0.14 17.01
CA ARG A 1 -22.62 1.10 17.98
C ARG A 1 -23.66 2.17 18.32
N PHE A 2 -23.63 2.67 19.56
CA PHE A 2 -24.56 3.70 20.03
C PHE A 2 -23.77 4.95 20.39
N ILE A 3 -24.30 6.12 19.97
CA ILE A 3 -23.79 7.42 20.36
C ILE A 3 -24.87 8.07 21.20
N TYR A 4 -24.56 8.44 22.43
CA TYR A 4 -25.48 9.10 23.31
C TYR A 4 -25.38 10.63 23.15
N LEU A 5 -26.51 11.24 22.89
CA LEU A 5 -26.66 12.68 22.83
C LEU A 5 -27.61 13.11 23.95
N PRO A 6 -27.11 13.77 25.02
CA PRO A 6 -27.94 14.09 26.19
C PRO A 6 -29.09 15.03 25.86
N ARG A 7 -28.86 16.03 25.02
CA ARG A 7 -29.87 17.02 24.62
C ARG A 7 -29.51 17.64 23.28
N LEU A 8 -30.52 17.86 22.44
CA LEU A 8 -30.46 18.69 21.25
C LEU A 8 -31.61 19.71 21.33
N GLU A 9 -31.30 20.97 21.37
CA GLU A 9 -32.30 22.04 21.40
C GLU A 9 -32.95 22.24 20.04
N ALA A 10 -34.19 22.74 20.04
CA ALA A 10 -34.90 23.01 18.79
C ALA A 10 -34.16 24.04 17.94
N GLY A 11 -34.01 23.76 16.64
CA GLY A 11 -33.27 24.61 15.70
C GLY A 11 -31.77 24.62 15.84
N ARG A 12 -31.19 23.73 16.70
CA ARG A 12 -29.74 23.58 16.83
C ARG A 12 -29.27 22.34 16.10
N GLU A 13 -28.05 22.45 15.56
CA GLU A 13 -27.33 21.35 14.94
C GLU A 13 -26.15 20.91 15.80
N ARG A 14 -25.86 19.63 15.80
CA ARG A 14 -24.70 19.08 16.45
C ARG A 14 -24.04 18.03 15.57
N LEU A 15 -22.76 18.24 15.24
CA LEU A 15 -21.95 17.27 14.53
C LEU A 15 -21.50 16.18 15.50
N LEU A 16 -21.79 14.95 15.15
CA LEU A 16 -21.31 13.76 15.87
C LEU A 16 -20.36 12.99 14.96
N THR A 17 -19.16 12.76 15.45
CA THR A 17 -18.14 12.00 14.72
C THR A 17 -17.93 10.66 15.43
N TRP A 18 -17.82 9.61 14.66
CA TRP A 18 -17.47 8.30 15.18
C TRP A 18 -16.49 7.60 14.22
N GLU A 19 -15.70 6.71 14.79
CA GLU A 19 -14.80 5.85 14.03
C GLU A 19 -15.24 4.40 14.18
N GLU A 20 -15.24 3.67 13.10
CA GLU A 20 -15.62 2.26 13.08
C GLU A 20 -14.77 1.50 12.06
N ILE A 21 -14.35 0.31 12.45
CA ILE A 21 -13.66 -0.62 11.55
C ILE A 21 -14.75 -1.51 10.94
N LEU A 22 -14.91 -1.41 9.63
CA LEU A 22 -15.87 -2.25 8.90
C LEU A 22 -15.29 -3.66 8.75
N PRO A 23 -16.11 -4.70 8.98
CA PRO A 23 -15.61 -6.09 9.11
C PRO A 23 -15.22 -6.74 7.79
N ALA A 24 -15.71 -6.24 6.67
CA ALA A 24 -15.46 -6.81 5.34
C ALA A 24 -14.95 -5.75 4.38
N ARG A 25 -14.02 -6.13 3.51
CA ARG A 25 -13.57 -5.26 2.41
C ARG A 25 -14.65 -5.15 1.32
N GLY A 26 -14.41 -4.27 0.36
CA GLY A 26 -15.27 -4.06 -0.79
C GLY A 26 -16.26 -2.93 -0.61
N ARG A 27 -17.27 -2.89 -1.46
CA ARG A 27 -18.32 -1.88 -1.40
C ARG A 27 -19.28 -2.16 -0.25
N GLN A 28 -19.28 -1.27 0.73
CA GLN A 28 -20.18 -1.35 1.88
C GLN A 28 -21.22 -0.23 1.77
N ARG A 29 -22.51 -0.59 1.89
CA ARG A 29 -23.61 0.35 1.85
C ARG A 29 -23.97 0.79 3.26
N LEU A 30 -23.89 2.08 3.53
CA LEU A 30 -24.39 2.68 4.76
C LEU A 30 -25.89 2.92 4.63
N ALA A 31 -26.69 2.01 5.19
CA ALA A 31 -28.14 2.03 5.02
C ALA A 31 -28.83 3.18 5.79
N GLY A 32 -28.21 3.74 6.80
CA GLY A 32 -28.76 4.84 7.56
C GLY A 32 -28.47 4.81 9.05
N VAL A 33 -29.04 5.77 9.74
CA VAL A 33 -28.90 5.95 11.20
C VAL A 33 -30.26 5.76 11.86
N ARG A 34 -30.28 5.00 12.94
CA ARG A 34 -31.46 4.86 13.79
C ARG A 34 -31.36 5.85 14.95
N LEU A 35 -32.30 6.78 15.03
CA LEU A 35 -32.44 7.71 16.14
C LEU A 35 -33.46 7.19 17.12
N THR A 36 -33.13 7.18 18.41
CA THR A 36 -34.05 6.76 19.46
C THR A 36 -34.09 7.80 20.57
N THR A 37 -35.26 8.09 21.08
CA THR A 37 -35.44 9.01 22.20
C THR A 37 -36.52 8.51 23.15
N ARG A 38 -36.36 8.81 24.44
CA ARG A 38 -37.38 8.60 25.49
C ARG A 38 -38.00 9.91 25.99
N PHE A 39 -37.71 11.00 25.30
CA PHE A 39 -38.29 12.29 25.66
C PHE A 39 -39.80 12.35 25.31
N PRO A 40 -40.67 13.01 26.13
CA PRO A 40 -40.32 13.84 27.29
C PRO A 40 -40.30 13.11 28.64
N PHE A 41 -41.05 12.06 28.85
CA PHE A 41 -41.29 11.48 30.18
C PHE A 41 -40.53 10.18 30.47
N GLY A 42 -39.68 9.72 29.55
CA GLY A 42 -38.91 8.48 29.73
C GLY A 42 -39.73 7.17 29.60
N LEU A 43 -41.06 7.27 29.49
CA LEU A 43 -41.96 6.13 29.50
C LEU A 43 -42.05 5.40 28.12
N PHE A 44 -41.89 6.13 27.04
CA PHE A 44 -42.02 5.59 25.70
C PHE A 44 -40.74 5.76 24.91
N LEU A 45 -40.31 4.70 24.23
CA LEU A 45 -39.22 4.75 23.27
C LEU A 45 -39.75 5.14 21.89
N LYS A 46 -39.40 6.31 21.43
CA LYS A 46 -39.65 6.74 20.05
C LYS A 46 -38.41 6.42 19.21
N ALA A 47 -38.61 5.82 18.05
CA ALA A 47 -37.54 5.50 17.11
C ALA A 47 -37.87 6.04 15.72
N GLY A 48 -36.89 6.67 15.09
CA GLY A 48 -36.93 7.07 13.69
C GLY A 48 -35.70 6.52 12.95
N ARG A 49 -35.80 6.30 11.68
CA ARG A 49 -34.67 5.93 10.82
C ARG A 49 -34.47 7.03 9.78
N VAL A 50 -33.23 7.49 9.69
CA VAL A 50 -32.77 8.36 8.60
C VAL A 50 -32.00 7.48 7.62
N MET A 51 -32.53 7.34 6.42
CA MET A 51 -31.88 6.58 5.38
C MET A 51 -30.71 7.37 4.81
N LEU A 52 -29.54 6.73 4.74
CA LEU A 52 -28.34 7.27 4.13
C LEU A 52 -27.99 6.33 2.98
N ASP A 53 -28.21 6.73 1.76
CA ASP A 53 -27.80 5.94 0.61
C ASP A 53 -26.37 6.33 0.21
N ARG A 54 -25.43 5.81 0.95
CA ARG A 54 -23.99 6.08 0.74
C ARG A 54 -23.24 4.78 0.63
N GLU A 55 -22.39 4.68 -0.38
CA GLU A 55 -21.43 3.60 -0.53
C GLU A 55 -20.04 4.04 -0.06
N VAL A 56 -19.38 3.18 0.68
CA VAL A 56 -18.00 3.33 1.13
C VAL A 56 -17.20 2.15 0.63
N LEU A 57 -16.06 2.42 0.01
CA LEU A 57 -15.13 1.37 -0.37
C LEU A 57 -14.18 1.08 0.79
N VAL A 58 -14.22 -0.14 1.29
CA VAL A 58 -13.38 -0.63 2.38
C VAL A 58 -12.21 -1.39 1.81
N PHE A 59 -11.01 -0.93 2.08
CA PHE A 59 -9.77 -1.57 1.64
C PHE A 59 -9.42 -2.79 2.51
N PRO A 60 -8.64 -3.75 1.98
CA PRO A 60 -8.03 -4.79 2.80
C PRO A 60 -7.21 -4.16 3.94
N ALA A 61 -7.11 -4.86 5.06
CA ALA A 61 -6.34 -4.37 6.20
C ALA A 61 -4.87 -4.24 5.85
N VAL A 62 -4.31 -3.05 6.05
CA VAL A 62 -2.87 -2.79 5.90
C VAL A 62 -2.20 -2.96 7.25
N ARG A 63 -1.32 -3.96 7.36
CA ARG A 63 -0.57 -4.27 8.58
C ARG A 63 0.85 -3.73 8.50
N PRO A 64 1.46 -3.33 9.62
CA PRO A 64 2.87 -3.00 9.66
C PRO A 64 3.71 -4.22 9.25
N ILE A 65 4.66 -4.02 8.33
CA ILE A 65 5.65 -5.03 7.96
C ILE A 65 7.00 -4.51 8.44
N SER A 66 7.75 -5.36 9.15
CA SER A 66 9.11 -4.97 9.55
C SER A 66 10.01 -4.87 8.31
N PRO A 67 11.01 -3.98 8.30
CA PRO A 67 11.95 -3.87 7.17
C PRO A 67 12.64 -5.20 6.84
N GLU A 68 12.97 -6.00 7.85
CA GLU A 68 13.58 -7.31 7.67
C GLU A 68 12.63 -8.31 7.01
N SER A 69 11.35 -8.29 7.39
CA SER A 69 10.34 -9.14 6.77
C SER A 69 10.07 -8.72 5.33
N LEU A 70 10.06 -7.43 5.05
CA LEU A 70 9.90 -6.91 3.70
C LEU A 70 11.09 -7.34 2.81
N LEU A 71 12.32 -7.23 3.31
CA LEU A 71 13.52 -7.69 2.61
C LEU A 71 13.47 -9.19 2.31
N ARG A 72 13.00 -10.02 3.25
CA ARG A 72 12.83 -11.48 3.03
C ARG A 72 11.77 -11.77 1.97
N LEU A 73 10.64 -11.06 2.00
CA LEU A 73 9.54 -11.23 1.03
C LEU A 73 9.95 -10.80 -0.38
N VAL A 74 10.69 -9.72 -0.49
CA VAL A 74 11.18 -9.20 -1.77
C VAL A 74 12.37 -10.03 -2.29
N GLY A 75 12.93 -10.92 -1.45
CA GLY A 75 14.03 -11.85 -1.78
C GLY A 75 15.39 -11.18 -1.83
N ASP A 76 16.44 -11.98 -1.55
CA ASP A 76 17.84 -11.62 -1.78
C ASP A 76 18.18 -11.62 -3.29
N GLY A 77 17.37 -10.92 -4.09
CA GLY A 77 17.64 -10.76 -5.51
C GLY A 77 18.99 -10.05 -5.72
N THR A 78 20.00 -10.80 -6.04
CA THR A 78 21.40 -10.43 -6.31
C THR A 78 21.61 -9.47 -7.48
N SER A 79 20.62 -8.68 -7.84
CA SER A 79 20.72 -7.64 -8.87
C SER A 79 20.39 -6.27 -8.30
N ALA A 80 21.14 -5.84 -7.28
CA ALA A 80 21.22 -4.44 -6.98
C ALA A 80 21.78 -3.72 -8.21
N VAL A 81 20.92 -3.06 -8.96
CA VAL A 81 21.36 -2.12 -9.99
C VAL A 81 22.02 -0.97 -9.23
N ARG A 82 23.35 -1.05 -9.11
CA ARG A 82 24.14 0.02 -8.50
C ARG A 82 23.85 1.33 -9.22
N ARG A 83 23.16 2.21 -8.52
CA ARG A 83 22.89 3.57 -9.00
C ARG A 83 23.57 4.57 -8.08
N ARG A 84 24.09 5.64 -8.67
CA ARG A 84 24.63 6.80 -7.96
C ARG A 84 23.52 7.48 -7.14
N GLY A 85 23.72 7.69 -5.83
CA GLY A 85 22.74 8.35 -4.95
C GLY A 85 23.24 8.65 -3.53
N ARG A 86 22.32 8.71 -2.58
CA ARG A 86 22.58 9.05 -1.17
C ARG A 86 22.56 7.84 -0.22
N GLY A 87 22.87 6.63 -0.70
CA GLY A 87 22.96 5.44 0.14
C GLY A 87 24.20 5.43 1.04
N HIS A 88 24.38 4.33 1.77
CA HIS A 88 25.49 4.17 2.72
C HIS A 88 26.70 3.48 2.10
N ASP A 89 26.51 2.76 1.00
CA ASP A 89 27.59 2.05 0.32
C ASP A 89 28.31 2.92 -0.71
N LEU A 90 29.60 2.67 -0.90
CA LEU A 90 30.44 3.37 -1.84
C LEU A 90 30.15 2.90 -3.26
N TYR A 91 29.57 3.79 -4.08
CA TYR A 91 29.35 3.52 -5.50
C TYR A 91 30.64 3.68 -6.31
N ASN A 92 31.33 4.81 -6.17
CA ASN A 92 32.54 5.16 -6.93
C ASN A 92 33.30 6.29 -6.26
N LEU A 93 34.55 6.49 -6.70
CA LEU A 93 35.36 7.66 -6.38
C LEU A 93 35.52 8.49 -7.64
N ARG A 94 35.15 9.77 -7.61
CA ARG A 94 35.36 10.71 -8.71
C ARG A 94 36.13 11.93 -8.27
N ALA A 95 36.69 12.65 -9.22
CA ALA A 95 37.34 13.92 -8.95
C ALA A 95 36.36 14.95 -8.34
N TYR A 96 36.83 15.70 -7.35
CA TYR A 96 36.11 16.78 -6.70
C TYR A 96 35.75 17.87 -7.71
N ARG A 97 34.57 18.43 -7.58
CA ARG A 97 34.11 19.60 -8.34
C ARG A 97 33.69 20.69 -7.38
N ALA A 98 33.88 21.96 -7.79
CA ALA A 98 33.42 23.09 -6.99
C ALA A 98 31.92 22.99 -6.72
N GLY A 99 31.53 22.97 -5.42
CA GLY A 99 30.16 22.78 -4.95
C GLY A 99 29.88 21.39 -4.35
N ASP A 100 30.84 20.47 -4.41
CA ASP A 100 30.69 19.18 -3.70
C ASP A 100 30.86 19.36 -2.18
N ASP A 101 30.12 18.55 -1.39
CA ASP A 101 30.24 18.55 0.06
C ASP A 101 31.63 18.04 0.49
N PRO A 102 32.44 18.83 1.19
CA PRO A 102 33.78 18.43 1.65
C PRO A 102 33.80 17.21 2.57
N ARG A 103 32.68 16.90 3.22
CA ARG A 103 32.53 15.71 4.10
C ARG A 103 32.58 14.39 3.33
N LEU A 104 32.30 14.45 2.03
CA LEU A 104 32.34 13.29 1.15
C LEU A 104 33.73 13.04 0.55
N ILE A 105 34.74 13.87 0.85
CA ILE A 105 36.10 13.65 0.37
C ILE A 105 36.70 12.39 0.98
N HIS A 106 37.22 11.52 0.11
CA HIS A 106 37.90 10.31 0.52
C HIS A 106 39.41 10.58 0.68
N TRP A 107 39.79 11.15 1.81
CA TRP A 107 41.15 11.62 2.09
C TRP A 107 42.25 10.60 1.81
N ARG A 108 42.01 9.34 2.19
CA ARG A 108 42.99 8.24 2.00
C ARG A 108 43.32 7.97 0.53
N SER A 109 42.32 8.00 -0.34
CA SER A 109 42.54 7.81 -1.78
C SER A 109 43.04 9.09 -2.45
N SER A 110 42.56 10.24 -2.02
CA SER A 110 43.04 11.55 -2.50
C SER A 110 44.52 11.73 -2.29
N ALA A 111 45.05 11.31 -1.13
CA ALA A 111 46.48 11.38 -0.83
C ALA A 111 47.35 10.48 -1.72
N LYS A 112 46.78 9.41 -2.31
CA LYS A 112 47.51 8.50 -3.19
C LYS A 112 47.60 8.98 -4.65
N VAL A 113 46.59 9.77 -5.07
CA VAL A 113 46.42 10.17 -6.48
C VAL A 113 46.73 11.66 -6.70
N GLU A 114 47.11 12.36 -5.64
CA GLU A 114 47.43 13.81 -5.64
C GLU A 114 46.29 14.69 -6.19
N SER A 115 45.05 14.16 -6.12
CA SER A 115 43.83 14.87 -6.53
C SER A 115 42.70 14.59 -5.54
N LEU A 116 41.86 15.59 -5.28
CA LEU A 116 40.71 15.41 -4.37
C LEU A 116 39.69 14.47 -5.00
N LEU A 117 39.41 13.37 -4.31
CA LEU A 117 38.41 12.39 -4.69
C LEU A 117 37.22 12.46 -3.74
N VAL A 118 36.03 12.50 -4.30
CA VAL A 118 34.76 12.50 -3.57
C VAL A 118 34.12 11.12 -3.68
N ARG A 119 33.59 10.64 -2.55
CA ARG A 119 32.77 9.41 -2.49
C ARG A 119 31.43 9.66 -3.17
N GLU A 120 31.17 8.93 -4.23
CA GLU A 120 29.82 8.79 -4.75
C GLU A 120 29.18 7.64 -4.03
N MET A 121 28.15 7.95 -3.25
CA MET A 121 27.41 6.92 -2.53
C MET A 121 26.45 6.21 -3.48
N GLU A 122 26.17 4.94 -3.19
CA GLU A 122 25.16 4.18 -3.91
C GLU A 122 23.77 4.74 -3.56
N ALA A 123 22.89 4.88 -4.53
CA ALA A 123 21.49 5.16 -4.23
C ALA A 123 20.88 3.91 -3.64
N GLU A 124 20.31 3.98 -2.45
CA GLU A 124 19.30 3.02 -2.03
C GLU A 124 18.09 3.17 -2.97
N ALA A 125 18.24 2.68 -4.20
CA ALA A 125 17.14 2.62 -5.11
C ALA A 125 16.24 1.48 -4.63
N THR A 126 15.15 1.82 -3.98
CA THR A 126 14.08 0.85 -3.74
C THR A 126 13.67 0.33 -5.11
N GLU A 127 14.00 -0.94 -5.37
CA GLU A 127 13.77 -1.55 -6.68
C GLU A 127 12.28 -1.64 -6.96
N ASP A 128 11.93 -1.39 -8.22
CA ASP A 128 10.56 -1.56 -8.68
C ASP A 128 10.16 -3.03 -8.50
N THR A 129 8.99 -3.27 -7.93
CA THR A 129 8.56 -4.60 -7.50
C THR A 129 7.22 -4.97 -8.12
N ARG A 130 7.13 -6.20 -8.59
CA ARG A 130 5.90 -6.83 -9.05
C ARG A 130 5.34 -7.72 -7.95
N VAL A 131 4.14 -7.44 -7.49
CA VAL A 131 3.38 -8.30 -6.58
C VAL A 131 2.52 -9.23 -7.42
N ILE A 132 2.73 -10.53 -7.27
CA ILE A 132 2.05 -11.58 -8.04
C ILE A 132 1.09 -12.31 -7.12
N LEU A 133 -0.19 -12.27 -7.43
CA LEU A 133 -1.20 -13.06 -6.76
C LEU A 133 -1.28 -14.44 -7.41
N VAL A 134 -1.03 -15.48 -6.63
CA VAL A 134 -1.01 -16.87 -7.09
C VAL A 134 -2.25 -17.59 -6.57
N GLY A 135 -2.94 -18.34 -7.44
CA GLY A 135 -4.20 -18.99 -7.09
C GLY A 135 -5.42 -18.08 -7.27
N ARG A 136 -6.58 -18.54 -6.87
CA ARG A 136 -7.83 -17.79 -6.98
C ARG A 136 -8.50 -17.46 -5.66
N GLY A 137 -8.11 -18.14 -4.57
CA GLY A 137 -8.69 -17.95 -3.25
C GLY A 137 -10.12 -18.46 -3.11
N GLU A 138 -10.52 -19.45 -3.91
CA GLU A 138 -11.89 -19.97 -3.91
C GLU A 138 -12.16 -20.90 -2.73
N ARG A 139 -11.13 -21.49 -2.15
CA ARG A 139 -11.25 -22.58 -1.17
C ARG A 139 -11.43 -22.12 0.26
N ASP A 140 -10.79 -21.06 0.65
CA ASP A 140 -10.80 -20.56 2.02
C ASP A 140 -10.87 -19.02 2.08
N ALA A 141 -12.02 -18.52 2.47
CA ALA A 141 -12.27 -17.08 2.58
C ALA A 141 -11.33 -16.40 3.60
N LEU A 142 -10.92 -17.08 4.68
CA LEU A 142 -10.05 -16.50 5.68
C LEU A 142 -8.62 -16.37 5.14
N ARG A 143 -8.16 -17.39 4.41
CA ARG A 143 -6.84 -17.33 3.74
C ARG A 143 -6.81 -16.26 2.67
N LEU A 144 -7.86 -16.19 1.85
CA LEU A 144 -8.00 -15.14 0.86
C LEU A 144 -7.90 -13.73 1.48
N GLU A 145 -8.65 -13.47 2.56
CA GLU A 145 -8.60 -12.17 3.24
C GLU A 145 -7.21 -11.87 3.82
N ALA A 146 -6.53 -12.88 4.37
CA ALA A 146 -5.17 -12.74 4.89
C ALA A 146 -4.18 -12.42 3.77
N ALA A 147 -4.25 -13.14 2.65
CA ALA A 147 -3.38 -12.95 1.50
C ALA A 147 -3.58 -11.57 0.83
N LEU A 148 -4.83 -11.13 0.66
CA LEU A 148 -5.13 -9.80 0.13
C LEU A 148 -4.66 -8.68 1.08
N SER A 149 -4.76 -8.91 2.41
CA SER A 149 -4.19 -8.01 3.41
C SER A 149 -2.66 -7.96 3.34
N GLU A 150 -2.01 -9.08 3.08
CA GLU A 150 -0.56 -9.16 2.89
C GLU A 150 -0.12 -8.42 1.62
N ALA A 151 -0.74 -8.70 0.47
CA ALA A 151 -0.48 -7.99 -0.78
C ALA A 151 -0.68 -6.46 -0.65
N ALA A 152 -1.78 -6.05 0.00
CA ALA A 152 -2.05 -4.65 0.29
C ALA A 152 -0.97 -4.01 1.15
N SER A 153 -0.51 -4.73 2.18
CA SER A 153 0.53 -4.26 3.10
C SER A 153 1.87 -4.09 2.38
N ILE A 154 2.27 -5.07 1.58
CA ILE A 154 3.49 -5.01 0.76
C ILE A 154 3.43 -3.82 -0.20
N ALA A 155 2.35 -3.69 -0.96
CA ALA A 155 2.19 -2.61 -1.93
C ALA A 155 2.28 -1.22 -1.28
N VAL A 156 1.62 -1.03 -0.13
CA VAL A 156 1.65 0.26 0.59
C VAL A 156 3.04 0.57 1.14
N HIS A 157 3.74 -0.43 1.72
CA HIS A 157 5.07 -0.23 2.27
C HIS A 157 6.09 0.10 1.18
N LEU A 158 6.07 -0.64 0.06
CA LEU A 158 6.93 -0.38 -1.09
C LEU A 158 6.67 1.02 -1.69
N ALA A 159 5.40 1.38 -1.89
CA ALA A 159 5.05 2.70 -2.41
C ALA A 159 5.48 3.85 -1.48
N ARG A 160 5.39 3.65 -0.14
CA ARG A 160 5.90 4.60 0.85
C ARG A 160 7.41 4.71 0.84
N ALA A 161 8.11 3.61 0.58
CA ALA A 161 9.56 3.58 0.41
C ALA A 161 10.03 4.17 -0.94
N GLY A 162 9.10 4.61 -1.81
CA GLY A 162 9.41 5.22 -3.10
C GLY A 162 9.62 4.22 -4.25
N ALA A 163 9.42 2.91 -4.00
CA ALA A 163 9.44 1.89 -5.04
C ALA A 163 8.29 2.06 -6.03
N GLY A 164 8.52 1.68 -7.27
CA GLY A 164 7.44 1.40 -8.19
C GLY A 164 6.82 0.05 -7.86
N VAL A 165 5.49 -0.04 -7.90
CA VAL A 165 4.75 -1.27 -7.62
C VAL A 165 3.82 -1.59 -8.77
N GLU A 166 3.89 -2.83 -9.22
CA GLU A 166 2.98 -3.45 -10.18
C GLU A 166 2.23 -4.58 -9.45
N LEU A 167 0.95 -4.77 -9.76
CA LEU A 167 0.17 -5.90 -9.28
C LEU A 167 -0.31 -6.73 -10.45
N THR A 168 -0.13 -8.05 -10.38
CA THR A 168 -0.59 -8.99 -11.42
C THR A 168 -1.06 -10.31 -10.81
N GLY A 169 -1.81 -11.07 -11.57
CA GLY A 169 -2.28 -12.40 -11.17
C GLY A 169 -3.73 -12.41 -10.68
N ALA A 170 -4.30 -13.61 -10.56
CA ALA A 170 -5.69 -13.84 -10.14
C ALA A 170 -6.73 -13.03 -10.96
N GLY A 171 -6.43 -12.69 -12.22
CA GLY A 171 -7.31 -11.86 -13.04
C GLY A 171 -7.22 -10.36 -12.79
N LEU A 172 -6.30 -9.91 -11.94
CA LEU A 172 -6.02 -8.51 -11.71
C LEU A 172 -4.75 -8.08 -12.44
N PHE A 173 -4.76 -6.85 -12.93
CA PHE A 173 -3.57 -6.19 -13.46
C PHE A 173 -3.59 -4.69 -13.16
N VAL A 174 -2.62 -4.24 -12.40
CA VAL A 174 -2.36 -2.82 -12.16
C VAL A 174 -0.95 -2.52 -12.66
N PRO A 175 -0.80 -1.68 -13.69
CA PRO A 175 0.51 -1.39 -14.28
C PRO A 175 1.45 -0.72 -13.27
N LEU A 176 2.75 -0.82 -13.55
CA LEU A 176 3.78 -0.21 -12.72
C LEU A 176 3.55 1.28 -12.51
N GLY A 177 3.50 1.68 -11.26
CA GLY A 177 3.37 3.09 -10.86
C GLY A 177 4.06 3.36 -9.53
N ARG A 178 4.15 4.64 -9.13
CA ARG A 178 4.87 5.06 -7.92
C ARG A 178 3.99 5.93 -7.02
N GLY A 179 4.35 5.94 -5.73
CA GLY A 179 3.75 6.81 -4.73
C GLY A 179 2.37 6.37 -4.22
N LEU A 180 1.76 7.21 -3.39
CA LEU A 180 0.51 6.86 -2.69
C LEU A 180 -0.70 6.71 -3.63
N GLY A 181 -0.69 7.36 -4.78
CA GLY A 181 -1.72 7.18 -5.82
C GLY A 181 -1.76 5.75 -6.35
N GLN A 182 -0.58 5.19 -6.62
CA GLN A 182 -0.43 3.80 -7.04
C GLN A 182 -0.86 2.82 -5.95
N ALA A 183 -0.43 3.06 -4.70
CA ALA A 183 -0.88 2.24 -3.57
C ALA A 183 -2.41 2.24 -3.46
N ARG A 184 -3.05 3.41 -3.60
CA ARG A 184 -4.52 3.51 -3.56
C ARG A 184 -5.18 2.77 -4.72
N HIS A 185 -4.61 2.81 -5.91
CA HIS A 185 -5.12 2.06 -7.07
C HIS A 185 -5.08 0.56 -6.78
N ILE A 186 -3.94 0.04 -6.33
CA ILE A 186 -3.79 -1.37 -5.94
C ILE A 186 -4.78 -1.75 -4.83
N LEU A 187 -4.92 -0.93 -3.78
CA LEU A 187 -5.88 -1.17 -2.72
C LEU A 187 -7.33 -1.22 -3.22
N THR A 188 -7.67 -0.41 -4.21
CA THR A 188 -9.01 -0.41 -4.84
C THR A 188 -9.28 -1.72 -5.56
N GLU A 189 -8.35 -2.20 -6.37
CA GLU A 189 -8.47 -3.47 -7.10
C GLU A 189 -8.55 -4.66 -6.14
N LEU A 190 -7.69 -4.69 -5.11
CA LEU A 190 -7.74 -5.72 -4.08
C LEU A 190 -9.03 -5.69 -3.26
N ALA A 191 -9.60 -4.49 -3.00
CA ALA A 191 -10.87 -4.36 -2.29
C ALA A 191 -12.04 -4.93 -3.10
N LEU A 192 -12.03 -4.75 -4.41
CA LEU A 192 -13.07 -5.19 -5.33
C LEU A 192 -12.89 -6.62 -5.83
N TYR A 193 -11.76 -7.26 -5.50
CA TYR A 193 -11.47 -8.62 -5.94
C TYR A 193 -12.52 -9.61 -5.43
N ASP A 194 -13.15 -10.33 -6.37
CA ASP A 194 -14.06 -11.43 -6.11
C ASP A 194 -13.54 -12.69 -6.83
N PRO A 195 -13.15 -13.74 -6.08
CA PRO A 195 -12.63 -14.97 -6.68
C PRO A 195 -13.63 -15.66 -7.60
N ARG A 196 -14.93 -15.45 -7.37
CA ARG A 196 -16.01 -16.06 -8.19
C ARG A 196 -16.25 -15.31 -9.50
N ALA A 197 -15.99 -14.00 -9.51
CA ALA A 197 -16.14 -13.17 -10.70
C ALA A 197 -14.87 -13.19 -11.57
N ALA A 198 -13.74 -13.58 -11.03
CA ALA A 198 -12.47 -13.75 -11.75
C ALA A 198 -12.55 -14.98 -12.69
N GLY A 199 -13.43 -14.89 -13.67
CA GLY A 199 -13.69 -15.92 -14.64
C GLY A 199 -12.49 -16.19 -15.55
N ALA A 200 -12.50 -17.31 -16.23
CA ALA A 200 -11.50 -17.97 -17.06
C ALA A 200 -10.94 -17.17 -18.26
N GLY A 201 -10.65 -15.88 -18.10
CA GLY A 201 -10.29 -15.02 -19.23
C GLY A 201 -9.27 -13.91 -18.99
N ALA A 202 -8.76 -13.73 -17.77
CA ALA A 202 -7.67 -12.79 -17.62
C ALA A 202 -6.38 -13.46 -18.09
N ALA A 203 -5.98 -13.18 -19.32
CA ALA A 203 -4.67 -13.51 -19.84
C ALA A 203 -3.62 -13.01 -18.83
N GLU A 204 -2.76 -13.91 -18.37
CA GLU A 204 -1.51 -13.49 -17.78
C GLU A 204 -0.89 -12.50 -18.77
N PRO A 205 -0.55 -11.28 -18.35
CA PRO A 205 0.15 -10.37 -19.24
C PRO A 205 1.41 -11.09 -19.67
N GLY A 206 1.49 -11.44 -20.94
CA GLY A 206 2.67 -12.02 -21.52
C GLY A 206 3.89 -11.15 -21.23
N PRO A 207 5.11 -11.66 -21.28
CA PRO A 207 6.32 -10.90 -21.02
C PRO A 207 6.29 -9.64 -21.85
N ASP A 208 6.15 -8.52 -21.17
CA ASP A 208 5.87 -7.22 -21.81
C ASP A 208 7.01 -6.87 -22.75
N ALA A 209 6.68 -6.71 -24.04
CA ALA A 209 7.60 -6.39 -25.13
C ALA A 209 8.18 -4.96 -25.06
N ARG A 210 8.02 -4.26 -23.94
CA ARG A 210 8.51 -2.90 -23.72
C ARG A 210 9.56 -2.84 -22.62
N GLY A 211 10.80 -3.11 -22.99
CA GLY A 211 11.98 -2.70 -22.23
C GLY A 211 12.19 -3.44 -20.93
N TRP A 212 13.10 -4.36 -20.92
CA TRP A 212 13.66 -5.13 -19.82
C TRP A 212 14.03 -4.26 -18.61
N ARG A 213 13.06 -3.94 -17.75
CA ARG A 213 13.35 -3.60 -16.36
C ARG A 213 13.14 -4.87 -15.56
N SER A 214 14.19 -5.39 -14.98
CA SER A 214 14.08 -6.48 -14.02
C SER A 214 13.30 -5.95 -12.81
N LEU A 215 12.01 -6.29 -12.74
CA LEU A 215 11.21 -6.06 -11.55
C LEU A 215 11.53 -7.18 -10.55
N ARG A 216 11.66 -6.84 -9.28
CA ARG A 216 11.62 -7.85 -8.24
C ARG A 216 10.23 -8.46 -8.18
N GLU A 217 10.14 -9.75 -7.91
CA GLU A 217 8.87 -10.45 -7.81
C GLU A 217 8.60 -10.87 -6.38
N VAL A 218 7.41 -10.57 -5.90
CA VAL A 218 6.89 -11.07 -4.63
C VAL A 218 5.62 -11.83 -4.91
N ARG A 219 5.57 -13.10 -4.52
CA ARG A 219 4.42 -13.97 -4.72
C ARG A 219 3.61 -14.05 -3.45
N VAL A 220 2.30 -13.87 -3.58
CA VAL A 220 1.33 -13.99 -2.49
C VAL A 220 0.32 -15.06 -2.90
N GLU A 221 0.24 -16.12 -2.12
CA GLU A 221 -0.67 -17.24 -2.38
C GLU A 221 -2.06 -16.95 -1.81
N LEU A 222 -3.10 -17.11 -2.65
CA LEU A 222 -4.49 -16.86 -2.29
C LEU A 222 -5.22 -18.12 -1.78
N ASP A 223 -4.68 -19.31 -2.05
CA ASP A 223 -5.29 -20.62 -1.71
C ASP A 223 -4.74 -21.23 -0.41
#